data_f519b11cad0f28a85fa15e6d3e465fbc
#
_entry.id   f519b11cad0f28a85fa15e6d3e465fbc
#
_cell.length_a   1.000
_cell.length_b   1.000
_cell.length_c   1.000
_cell.angle_alpha   90.00
_cell.angle_beta   90.00
_cell.angle_gamma   90.00
#
_symmetry.space_group_name_H-M   'P 1'
#
loop_
_entity.id
_entity.type
_entity.pdbx_description
1 polymer ?
#
loop_
_entity_poly.entity_id
_entity_poly.type
_entity_poly.pdbx_seq_one_letter_code
_entity_poly.pdbx_strand_id
1 'polypeptide(L)'
;MGRHARLSTAVVLTSASFGGTGILPISRLLRAIAGASAVFALMGALAPDAFSQARYPNRPIRLLVPFAPGGGVDVVARIVGQKVSENIGQTILVESKPGGGGATAVGELMRSEPDGYTLLMTTSAHATLPKVNRLPWHPSNDFAPIASVYSYMFVIATNAASRPRFGTFGAFLNYVRANPGRINWGSSGIGGPQHLGGSHFVKVAGIDMVHVPYRGNGPMIQALLADDVQIVFDTPTLVLPQIQDGRLLALAVTGQSRLASLPDVPTVRETGLVDYAYQGQIFVLGPKGMPESVQTLLNAEFAAALDQKDVRDRLIGFGLDVPDSRHNSIAALKKHIDDFQATYDKLITELGIKAE
;
A
#
# COMPACT_ATOMS: atom_id res chain seq x y z
N MET A 1 27.51 -53.85 -26.72
CA MET A 1 26.99 -55.06 -26.11
C MET A 1 25.80 -54.63 -25.27
N GLY A 2 24.59 -54.76 -25.63
CA GLY A 2 23.76 -55.83 -26.13
C GLY A 2 22.70 -56.07 -25.07
N ARG A 3 21.46 -55.82 -25.28
CA ARG A 3 20.36 -56.72 -25.65
C ARG A 3 19.00 -56.06 -25.44
N HIS A 4 18.29 -56.00 -26.56
CA HIS A 4 16.84 -55.77 -26.59
C HIS A 4 16.09 -56.97 -26.00
N ALA A 5 15.11 -56.75 -25.13
CA ALA A 5 14.10 -57.73 -24.77
C ALA A 5 12.75 -57.25 -25.30
N ARG A 6 12.28 -57.94 -26.36
CA ARG A 6 10.88 -57.84 -26.86
C ARG A 6 10.04 -58.84 -26.04
N LEU A 7 9.02 -58.35 -25.39
CA LEU A 7 7.95 -59.15 -24.79
C LEU A 7 6.86 -59.34 -25.86
N SER A 8 6.77 -60.58 -26.38
CA SER A 8 5.72 -61.04 -27.27
C SER A 8 4.59 -61.63 -26.43
N THR A 9 3.42 -60.97 -26.39
CA THR A 9 2.24 -61.49 -25.71
C THR A 9 1.48 -62.40 -26.67
N ALA A 10 1.59 -63.71 -26.47
CA ALA A 10 0.82 -64.73 -27.22
C ALA A 10 -0.62 -64.76 -26.61
N VAL A 11 -1.60 -64.50 -27.46
CA VAL A 11 -3.01 -64.71 -27.16
C VAL A 11 -3.33 -66.17 -27.44
N VAL A 12 -3.64 -66.93 -26.37
CA VAL A 12 -4.17 -68.29 -26.44
C VAL A 12 -5.68 -68.22 -26.68
N LEU A 13 -6.11 -68.60 -27.90
CA LEU A 13 -7.52 -68.80 -28.20
C LEU A 13 -7.94 -70.23 -27.75
N THR A 14 -8.67 -70.35 -26.69
CA THR A 14 -9.39 -71.58 -26.32
C THR A 14 -10.72 -71.64 -27.08
N SER A 15 -10.85 -72.69 -27.96
CA SER A 15 -12.05 -72.99 -28.65
C SER A 15 -13.09 -73.62 -27.69
N ALA A 16 -14.14 -72.86 -27.33
CA ALA A 16 -15.35 -73.43 -26.74
C ALA A 16 -16.40 -73.64 -27.82
N SER A 17 -16.67 -74.91 -28.09
CA SER A 17 -17.72 -75.38 -29.01
C SER A 17 -19.07 -75.12 -28.35
N PHE A 18 -19.88 -74.19 -28.88
CA PHE A 18 -21.27 -74.04 -28.64
C PHE A 18 -22.09 -74.27 -29.91
N GLY A 19 -22.79 -75.39 -29.89
CA GLY A 19 -23.80 -75.68 -30.90
C GLY A 19 -25.07 -74.82 -30.61
N GLY A 20 -25.47 -74.05 -31.58
CA GLY A 20 -26.69 -73.26 -31.55
C GLY A 20 -26.71 -72.24 -32.68
N THR A 21 -27.31 -72.61 -33.86
CA THR A 21 -27.54 -71.72 -34.98
C THR A 21 -28.60 -70.66 -34.65
N GLY A 22 -28.16 -69.51 -34.15
CA GLY A 22 -28.97 -68.31 -34.07
C GLY A 22 -28.19 -67.16 -34.68
N ILE A 23 -28.33 -66.92 -35.98
CA ILE A 23 -27.77 -65.76 -36.67
C ILE A 23 -28.52 -64.52 -36.17
N LEU A 24 -27.92 -63.80 -35.24
CA LEU A 24 -28.43 -62.46 -34.81
C LEU A 24 -28.36 -61.54 -36.05
N PRO A 25 -29.48 -60.87 -36.39
CA PRO A 25 -29.49 -59.98 -37.57
C PRO A 25 -28.48 -58.83 -37.33
N ILE A 26 -27.62 -58.63 -38.31
CA ILE A 26 -26.57 -57.60 -38.37
C ILE A 26 -27.10 -56.20 -37.94
N SER A 27 -28.39 -55.93 -38.12
CA SER A 27 -29.10 -54.74 -37.67
C SER A 27 -29.09 -54.53 -36.18
N ARG A 28 -29.02 -55.59 -35.34
CA ARG A 28 -28.96 -55.45 -33.86
C ARG A 28 -27.53 -55.13 -33.40
N LEU A 29 -26.50 -55.68 -34.08
CA LEU A 29 -25.09 -55.37 -33.80
C LEU A 29 -24.78 -53.89 -34.15
N LEU A 30 -25.27 -53.42 -35.30
CA LEU A 30 -25.11 -52.01 -35.70
C LEU A 30 -25.81 -51.03 -34.78
N ARG A 31 -26.97 -51.37 -34.25
CA ARG A 31 -27.68 -50.51 -33.22
C ARG A 31 -26.97 -50.50 -31.91
N ALA A 32 -26.36 -51.59 -31.45
CA ALA A 32 -25.56 -51.63 -30.24
C ALA A 32 -24.28 -50.78 -30.34
N ILE A 33 -23.59 -50.82 -31.49
CA ILE A 33 -22.40 -49.98 -31.74
C ILE A 33 -22.78 -48.50 -31.85
N ALA A 34 -23.88 -48.17 -32.53
CA ALA A 34 -24.36 -46.80 -32.63
C ALA A 34 -24.79 -46.22 -31.27
N GLY A 35 -25.43 -47.06 -30.42
CA GLY A 35 -25.78 -46.67 -29.05
C GLY A 35 -24.58 -46.42 -28.15
N ALA A 36 -23.54 -47.29 -28.23
CA ALA A 36 -22.31 -47.12 -27.45
C ALA A 36 -21.51 -45.87 -27.86
N SER A 37 -21.47 -45.56 -29.17
CA SER A 37 -20.83 -44.36 -29.71
C SER A 37 -21.56 -43.06 -29.27
N ALA A 38 -22.90 -43.10 -29.20
CA ALA A 38 -23.69 -41.93 -28.73
C ALA A 38 -23.50 -41.69 -27.23
N VAL A 39 -23.39 -42.73 -26.41
CA VAL A 39 -23.12 -42.63 -24.97
C VAL A 39 -21.71 -42.10 -24.71
N PHE A 40 -20.71 -42.53 -25.51
CA PHE A 40 -19.35 -42.02 -25.37
C PHE A 40 -19.22 -40.56 -25.83
N ALA A 41 -19.96 -40.16 -26.88
CA ALA A 41 -20.02 -38.77 -27.32
C ALA A 41 -20.74 -37.87 -26.29
N LEU A 42 -21.76 -38.38 -25.58
CA LEU A 42 -22.49 -37.63 -24.54
C LEU A 42 -21.67 -37.51 -23.25
N MET A 43 -20.85 -38.49 -22.90
CA MET A 43 -19.90 -38.40 -21.77
C MET A 43 -18.73 -37.48 -22.05
N GLY A 44 -18.30 -37.33 -23.30
CA GLY A 44 -17.28 -36.33 -23.70
C GLY A 44 -17.79 -34.90 -23.66
N ALA A 45 -19.09 -34.67 -23.82
CA ALA A 45 -19.73 -33.36 -23.76
C ALA A 45 -20.03 -32.86 -22.30
N LEU A 46 -19.92 -33.75 -21.33
CA LEU A 46 -20.10 -33.47 -19.90
C LEU A 46 -18.78 -33.40 -19.10
N ALA A 47 -17.63 -33.40 -19.79
CA ALA A 47 -16.39 -32.99 -19.15
C ALA A 47 -16.62 -31.53 -18.70
N PRO A 48 -16.70 -31.19 -17.39
CA PRO A 48 -16.65 -29.80 -17.02
C PRO A 48 -15.34 -29.27 -17.64
N ASP A 49 -15.43 -28.16 -18.35
CA ASP A 49 -14.25 -27.39 -18.71
C ASP A 49 -13.47 -27.19 -17.40
N ALA A 50 -12.52 -28.10 -17.14
CA ALA A 50 -11.46 -27.85 -16.20
C ALA A 50 -10.63 -26.74 -16.84
N PHE A 51 -11.23 -25.53 -16.91
CA PHE A 51 -10.45 -24.33 -17.00
C PHE A 51 -9.47 -24.45 -15.84
N SER A 52 -8.26 -24.85 -16.13
CA SER A 52 -7.12 -24.63 -15.28
C SER A 52 -7.20 -23.16 -14.94
N GLN A 53 -7.81 -22.83 -13.78
CA GLN A 53 -7.76 -21.48 -13.25
C GLN A 53 -6.28 -21.16 -13.18
N ALA A 54 -5.81 -20.38 -14.14
CA ALA A 54 -4.41 -20.00 -14.25
C ALA A 54 -4.02 -19.48 -12.87
N ARG A 55 -3.09 -20.18 -12.22
CA ARG A 55 -2.73 -19.96 -10.81
C ARG A 55 -2.37 -18.50 -10.63
N TYR A 56 -3.17 -17.74 -9.91
CA TYR A 56 -2.89 -16.34 -9.60
C TYR A 56 -1.70 -16.25 -8.63
N PRO A 57 -0.72 -15.33 -8.85
CA PRO A 57 -0.52 -14.52 -10.05
C PRO A 57 0.26 -15.29 -11.14
N ASN A 58 -0.04 -15.03 -12.43
CA ASN A 58 0.64 -15.61 -13.59
C ASN A 58 1.28 -14.57 -14.52
N ARG A 59 1.22 -13.29 -14.14
CA ARG A 59 1.82 -12.15 -14.83
C ARG A 59 2.23 -11.08 -13.82
N PRO A 60 3.05 -10.08 -14.20
CA PRO A 60 3.46 -9.00 -13.30
C PRO A 60 2.28 -8.24 -12.71
N ILE A 61 2.40 -7.85 -11.43
CA ILE A 61 1.45 -7.04 -10.70
C ILE A 61 1.97 -5.59 -10.68
N ARG A 62 1.13 -4.64 -11.06
CA ARG A 62 1.43 -3.21 -10.99
C ARG A 62 1.10 -2.68 -9.59
N LEU A 63 2.06 -2.01 -8.97
CA LEU A 63 1.89 -1.34 -7.69
C LEU A 63 2.01 0.18 -7.90
N LEU A 64 0.87 0.85 -7.99
CA LEU A 64 0.81 2.29 -8.17
C LEU A 64 1.21 3.00 -6.88
N VAL A 65 1.96 4.10 -6.99
CA VAL A 65 2.37 4.97 -5.88
C VAL A 65 2.00 6.41 -6.22
N PRO A 66 1.21 7.13 -5.40
CA PRO A 66 0.69 8.47 -5.71
C PRO A 66 1.70 9.61 -5.52
N PHE A 67 2.98 9.28 -5.35
CA PHE A 67 4.05 10.25 -5.08
C PHE A 67 5.18 10.15 -6.10
N ALA A 68 6.01 11.21 -6.17
CA ALA A 68 7.18 11.25 -7.04
C ALA A 68 8.19 10.14 -6.68
N PRO A 69 8.95 9.63 -7.66
CA PRO A 69 10.02 8.67 -7.43
C PRO A 69 11.02 9.19 -6.38
N GLY A 70 11.54 8.28 -5.54
CA GLY A 70 12.49 8.62 -4.46
C GLY A 70 11.84 9.20 -3.21
N GLY A 71 10.54 9.43 -3.19
CA GLY A 71 9.80 9.78 -1.98
C GLY A 71 9.69 8.60 -1.01
N GLY A 72 9.39 8.85 0.28
CA GLY A 72 9.38 7.81 1.32
C GLY A 72 8.49 6.60 0.97
N VAL A 73 7.30 6.84 0.40
CA VAL A 73 6.39 5.75 -0.01
C VAL A 73 6.96 4.96 -1.20
N ASP A 74 7.59 5.61 -2.18
CA ASP A 74 8.20 4.95 -3.33
C ASP A 74 9.37 4.04 -2.91
N VAL A 75 10.22 4.54 -1.99
CA VAL A 75 11.33 3.74 -1.43
C VAL A 75 10.81 2.48 -0.76
N VAL A 76 9.79 2.60 0.09
CA VAL A 76 9.20 1.44 0.77
C VAL A 76 8.48 0.51 -0.19
N ALA A 77 7.74 1.05 -1.17
CA ALA A 77 7.07 0.24 -2.19
C ALA A 77 8.05 -0.65 -2.95
N ARG A 78 9.25 -0.13 -3.27
CA ARG A 78 10.30 -0.93 -3.94
C ARG A 78 10.89 -2.00 -3.03
N ILE A 79 11.14 -1.70 -1.75
CA ILE A 79 11.68 -2.67 -0.78
C ILE A 79 10.68 -3.81 -0.57
N VAL A 80 9.44 -3.46 -0.21
CA VAL A 80 8.39 -4.45 0.08
C VAL A 80 7.95 -5.18 -1.19
N GLY A 81 7.79 -4.45 -2.31
CA GLY A 81 7.43 -5.02 -3.60
C GLY A 81 8.46 -6.03 -4.13
N GLN A 82 9.75 -5.77 -3.93
CA GLN A 82 10.79 -6.74 -4.26
C GLN A 82 10.62 -8.03 -3.45
N LYS A 83 10.42 -7.92 -2.14
CA LYS A 83 10.26 -9.10 -1.28
C LYS A 83 8.97 -9.87 -1.59
N VAL A 84 7.86 -9.18 -1.84
CA VAL A 84 6.62 -9.82 -2.32
C VAL A 84 6.87 -10.53 -3.66
N SER A 85 7.62 -9.91 -4.61
CA SER A 85 7.99 -10.55 -5.88
C SER A 85 8.75 -11.85 -5.69
N GLU A 86 9.69 -11.89 -4.75
CA GLU A 86 10.48 -13.09 -4.40
C GLU A 86 9.56 -14.20 -3.86
N ASN A 87 8.61 -13.84 -2.98
CA ASN A 87 7.69 -14.81 -2.37
C ASN A 87 6.72 -15.42 -3.37
N ILE A 88 6.09 -14.61 -4.23
CA ILE A 88 5.03 -15.05 -5.15
C ILE A 88 5.56 -15.55 -6.50
N GLY A 89 6.86 -15.36 -6.80
CA GLY A 89 7.47 -15.72 -8.06
C GLY A 89 7.01 -14.90 -9.28
N GLN A 90 6.44 -13.70 -9.03
CA GLN A 90 5.99 -12.76 -10.07
C GLN A 90 6.45 -11.35 -9.73
N THR A 91 6.79 -10.57 -10.76
CA THR A 91 7.30 -9.21 -10.58
C THR A 91 6.24 -8.27 -10.04
N ILE A 92 6.54 -7.53 -8.96
CA ILE A 92 5.80 -6.32 -8.55
C ILE A 92 6.45 -5.11 -9.23
N LEU A 93 5.73 -4.52 -10.18
CA LEU A 93 6.18 -3.34 -10.93
C LEU A 93 5.71 -2.06 -10.22
N VAL A 94 6.62 -1.34 -9.57
CA VAL A 94 6.30 -0.08 -8.88
C VAL A 94 6.25 1.07 -9.87
N GLU A 95 5.09 1.72 -9.97
CA GLU A 95 4.82 2.82 -10.88
C GLU A 95 4.41 4.08 -10.11
N SER A 96 5.23 5.13 -10.19
CA SER A 96 4.91 6.44 -9.59
C SER A 96 3.92 7.21 -10.46
N LYS A 97 2.79 7.61 -9.87
CA LYS A 97 1.67 8.35 -10.51
C LYS A 97 1.32 9.59 -9.69
N PRO A 98 2.20 10.59 -9.60
CA PRO A 98 1.94 11.79 -8.82
C PRO A 98 0.84 12.65 -9.45
N GLY A 99 0.16 13.45 -8.61
CA GLY A 99 -0.83 14.45 -9.04
C GLY A 99 -2.09 14.46 -8.20
N GLY A 100 -2.67 15.65 -8.01
CA GLY A 100 -3.94 15.85 -7.29
C GLY A 100 -3.95 15.33 -5.84
N GLY A 101 -2.80 15.42 -5.13
CA GLY A 101 -2.69 14.85 -3.77
C GLY A 101 -2.83 13.32 -3.72
N GLY A 102 -2.76 12.64 -4.86
CA GLY A 102 -2.94 11.19 -5.00
C GLY A 102 -4.14 10.80 -5.88
N ALA A 103 -5.00 11.76 -6.25
CA ALA A 103 -6.20 11.50 -7.04
C ALA A 103 -5.90 10.83 -8.40
N THR A 104 -4.75 11.15 -9.03
CA THR A 104 -4.34 10.55 -10.29
C THR A 104 -4.15 9.04 -10.17
N ALA A 105 -3.40 8.58 -9.17
CA ALA A 105 -3.15 7.15 -8.94
C ALA A 105 -4.43 6.41 -8.50
N VAL A 106 -5.23 7.02 -7.62
CA VAL A 106 -6.52 6.48 -7.18
C VAL A 106 -7.48 6.33 -8.36
N GLY A 107 -7.59 7.35 -9.23
CA GLY A 107 -8.43 7.28 -10.42
C GLY A 107 -7.97 6.20 -11.42
N GLU A 108 -6.66 5.91 -11.52
CA GLU A 108 -6.14 4.80 -12.33
C GLU A 108 -6.53 3.45 -11.71
N LEU A 109 -6.38 3.28 -10.39
CA LEU A 109 -6.81 2.07 -9.70
C LEU A 109 -8.32 1.79 -9.90
N MET A 110 -9.16 2.81 -9.76
CA MET A 110 -10.62 2.66 -9.91
C MET A 110 -11.07 2.22 -11.31
N ARG A 111 -10.25 2.50 -12.34
CA ARG A 111 -10.50 2.06 -13.73
C ARG A 111 -9.87 0.71 -14.05
N SER A 112 -9.11 0.13 -13.14
CA SER A 112 -8.45 -1.15 -13.35
C SER A 112 -9.41 -2.31 -13.09
N GLU A 113 -9.14 -3.44 -13.75
CA GLU A 113 -9.89 -4.68 -13.52
C GLU A 113 -9.71 -5.17 -12.07
N PRO A 114 -10.76 -5.70 -11.43
CA PRO A 114 -10.67 -6.18 -10.04
C PRO A 114 -10.06 -7.59 -9.91
N ASP A 115 -8.99 -7.85 -10.64
CA ASP A 115 -8.34 -9.16 -10.77
C ASP A 115 -7.05 -9.31 -9.94
N GLY A 116 -6.66 -8.24 -9.22
CA GLY A 116 -5.47 -8.23 -8.36
C GLY A 116 -4.17 -7.86 -9.07
N TYR A 117 -4.17 -7.56 -10.36
CA TYR A 117 -2.96 -7.18 -11.09
C TYR A 117 -2.65 -5.69 -11.10
N THR A 118 -3.54 -4.86 -10.55
CA THR A 118 -3.26 -3.46 -10.26
C THR A 118 -3.60 -3.17 -8.81
N LEU A 119 -2.61 -2.70 -8.05
CA LEU A 119 -2.71 -2.35 -6.65
C LEU A 119 -2.25 -0.89 -6.46
N LEU A 120 -2.61 -0.29 -5.34
CA LEU A 120 -2.20 1.06 -4.95
C LEU A 120 -1.60 1.02 -3.55
N MET A 121 -0.34 1.42 -3.39
CA MET A 121 0.24 1.72 -2.07
C MET A 121 0.08 3.21 -1.80
N THR A 122 -0.67 3.56 -0.77
CA THR A 122 -1.04 4.95 -0.46
C THR A 122 -0.94 5.24 1.04
N THR A 123 -1.26 6.47 1.42
CA THR A 123 -1.22 6.97 2.80
C THR A 123 -2.63 7.13 3.37
N SER A 124 -2.72 7.34 4.69
CA SER A 124 -3.99 7.66 5.37
C SER A 124 -4.70 8.90 4.78
N ALA A 125 -3.98 9.79 4.08
CA ALA A 125 -4.61 10.91 3.37
C ALA A 125 -5.60 10.45 2.27
N HIS A 126 -5.50 9.20 1.79
CA HIS A 126 -6.50 8.59 0.93
C HIS A 126 -7.92 8.69 1.54
N ALA A 127 -8.03 8.55 2.86
CA ALA A 127 -9.31 8.61 3.56
C ALA A 127 -9.98 10.00 3.48
N THR A 128 -9.19 11.05 3.33
CA THR A 128 -9.68 12.44 3.31
C THR A 128 -9.68 13.08 1.93
N LEU A 129 -9.02 12.44 0.97
CA LEU A 129 -8.87 12.94 -0.40
C LEU A 129 -10.20 13.28 -1.09
N PRO A 130 -11.28 12.47 -0.96
CA PRO A 130 -12.57 12.82 -1.56
C PRO A 130 -13.15 14.12 -1.03
N LYS A 131 -13.00 14.39 0.26
CA LYS A 131 -13.52 15.63 0.87
C LYS A 131 -12.71 16.85 0.44
N VAL A 132 -11.39 16.74 0.41
CA VAL A 132 -10.51 17.84 -0.01
C VAL A 132 -10.74 18.20 -1.48
N ASN A 133 -10.84 17.19 -2.36
CA ASN A 133 -10.92 17.37 -3.82
C ASN A 133 -12.33 17.22 -4.37
N ARG A 134 -13.36 17.05 -3.53
CA ARG A 134 -14.77 16.82 -3.93
C ARG A 134 -14.94 15.66 -4.91
N LEU A 135 -14.26 14.54 -4.61
CA LEU A 135 -14.30 13.35 -5.47
C LEU A 135 -15.48 12.44 -5.13
N PRO A 136 -16.06 11.75 -6.11
CA PRO A 136 -17.33 11.03 -5.94
C PRO A 136 -17.15 9.57 -5.46
N TRP A 137 -16.12 9.26 -4.63
CA TRP A 137 -15.86 7.91 -4.14
C TRP A 137 -15.69 7.87 -2.61
N HIS A 138 -15.97 6.72 -2.02
CA HIS A 138 -15.85 6.48 -0.59
C HIS A 138 -14.51 5.77 -0.28
N PRO A 139 -13.70 6.25 0.65
CA PRO A 139 -12.33 5.78 0.87
C PRO A 139 -12.18 4.29 1.17
N SER A 140 -13.13 3.68 1.86
CA SER A 140 -13.07 2.26 2.21
C SER A 140 -14.03 1.38 1.42
N ASN A 141 -15.22 1.90 1.01
CA ASN A 141 -16.26 1.06 0.39
C ASN A 141 -16.08 0.88 -1.12
N ASP A 142 -15.30 1.76 -1.77
CA ASP A 142 -15.07 1.70 -3.21
C ASP A 142 -13.70 1.09 -3.56
N PHE A 143 -13.03 0.47 -2.57
CA PHE A 143 -11.74 -0.20 -2.72
C PHE A 143 -11.75 -1.54 -1.97
N ALA A 144 -10.82 -2.41 -2.35
CA ALA A 144 -10.51 -3.64 -1.64
C ALA A 144 -9.28 -3.40 -0.75
N PRO A 145 -9.40 -3.33 0.59
CA PRO A 145 -8.25 -3.25 1.49
C PRO A 145 -7.40 -4.52 1.37
N ILE A 146 -6.09 -4.39 1.22
CA ILE A 146 -5.18 -5.53 1.07
C ILE A 146 -4.31 -5.69 2.33
N ALA A 147 -3.44 -4.73 2.64
CA ALA A 147 -2.50 -4.85 3.75
C ALA A 147 -2.10 -3.49 4.32
N SER A 148 -1.94 -3.42 5.63
CA SER A 148 -1.18 -2.35 6.28
C SER A 148 0.30 -2.62 6.11
N VAL A 149 1.09 -1.59 5.75
CA VAL A 149 2.54 -1.75 5.50
C VAL A 149 3.35 -1.22 6.67
N TYR A 150 3.11 0.04 7.07
CA TYR A 150 3.73 0.62 8.26
C TYR A 150 2.96 1.85 8.74
N SER A 151 3.17 2.19 10.00
CA SER A 151 2.75 3.48 10.56
C SER A 151 3.94 4.44 10.62
N TYR A 152 3.66 5.72 10.48
CA TYR A 152 4.68 6.77 10.55
C TYR A 152 4.17 7.97 11.33
N MET A 153 5.11 8.68 11.93
CA MET A 153 4.91 10.01 12.49
C MET A 153 5.74 11.02 11.69
N PHE A 154 5.50 12.29 11.87
CA PHE A 154 6.39 13.31 11.32
C PHE A 154 7.45 13.73 12.34
N VAL A 155 8.59 14.11 11.80
CA VAL A 155 9.57 14.95 12.48
C VAL A 155 9.27 16.40 12.09
N ILE A 156 9.08 17.26 13.06
CA ILE A 156 9.04 18.70 12.86
C ILE A 156 10.49 19.16 12.77
N ALA A 157 10.91 19.50 11.56
CA ALA A 157 12.30 19.82 11.26
C ALA A 157 12.48 21.25 10.77
N THR A 158 13.65 21.82 11.07
CA THR A 158 14.11 23.12 10.60
C THR A 158 15.51 23.03 10.03
N ASN A 159 15.95 24.04 9.26
CA ASN A 159 17.33 24.17 8.83
C ASN A 159 18.25 24.32 10.06
N ALA A 160 19.38 23.59 10.11
CA ALA A 160 20.31 23.65 11.24
C ALA A 160 20.92 25.06 11.44
N ALA A 161 21.03 25.86 10.39
CA ALA A 161 21.43 27.27 10.50
C ALA A 161 20.45 28.13 11.31
N SER A 162 19.20 27.68 11.47
CA SER A 162 18.19 28.34 12.32
C SER A 162 18.35 28.06 13.81
N ARG A 163 19.34 27.24 14.22
CA ARG A 163 19.60 26.91 15.66
C ARG A 163 19.70 28.14 16.57
N PRO A 164 20.33 29.26 16.19
CA PRO A 164 20.34 30.47 17.02
C PRO A 164 18.96 31.10 17.23
N ARG A 165 18.04 30.90 16.25
CA ARG A 165 16.68 31.47 16.26
C ARG A 165 15.72 30.60 17.08
N PHE A 166 15.72 29.28 16.86
CA PHE A 166 14.84 28.32 17.54
C PHE A 166 15.46 26.92 17.62
N GLY A 167 16.56 26.80 18.37
CA GLY A 167 17.29 25.53 18.55
C GLY A 167 16.56 24.46 19.37
N THR A 168 15.42 24.78 19.97
CA THR A 168 14.54 23.85 20.67
C THR A 168 13.09 24.09 20.26
N PHE A 169 12.22 23.09 20.47
CA PHE A 169 10.80 23.20 20.16
C PHE A 169 10.12 24.35 20.97
N GLY A 170 10.47 24.51 22.26
CA GLY A 170 9.97 25.62 23.07
C GLY A 170 10.39 26.99 22.55
N ALA A 171 11.66 27.16 22.14
CA ALA A 171 12.14 28.40 21.54
C ALA A 171 11.44 28.67 20.19
N PHE A 172 11.19 27.65 19.39
CA PHE A 172 10.41 27.75 18.16
C PHE A 172 8.99 28.28 18.43
N LEU A 173 8.25 27.65 19.36
CA LEU A 173 6.89 28.10 19.69
C LEU A 173 6.85 29.54 20.19
N ASN A 174 7.80 29.93 21.08
CA ASN A 174 7.90 31.29 21.57
C ASN A 174 8.20 32.27 20.43
N TYR A 175 9.08 31.90 19.50
CA TYR A 175 9.39 32.76 18.35
C TYR A 175 8.15 32.98 17.48
N VAL A 176 7.42 31.88 17.11
CA VAL A 176 6.22 31.99 16.27
C VAL A 176 5.14 32.84 16.92
N ARG A 177 4.90 32.66 18.23
CA ARG A 177 3.92 33.47 18.99
C ARG A 177 4.28 34.96 19.03
N ALA A 178 5.57 35.29 19.10
CA ALA A 178 6.06 36.64 19.04
C ALA A 178 6.08 37.24 17.63
N ASN A 179 6.01 36.43 16.60
CA ASN A 179 6.13 36.82 15.19
C ASN A 179 5.05 36.14 14.32
N PRO A 180 3.75 36.41 14.54
CA PRO A 180 2.66 35.78 13.81
C PRO A 180 2.78 36.05 12.31
N GLY A 181 2.53 35.02 11.47
CA GLY A 181 2.60 35.10 10.01
C GLY A 181 4.01 35.23 9.42
N ARG A 182 5.08 35.15 10.24
CA ARG A 182 6.49 35.32 9.76
C ARG A 182 7.19 33.98 9.48
N ILE A 183 6.62 32.87 9.87
CA ILE A 183 7.16 31.54 9.62
C ILE A 183 6.39 30.88 8.48
N ASN A 184 7.12 30.50 7.45
CA ASN A 184 6.61 29.66 6.38
C ASN A 184 6.81 28.18 6.76
N TRP A 185 5.80 27.35 6.55
CA TRP A 185 5.95 25.90 6.69
C TRP A 185 5.56 25.18 5.40
N GLY A 186 6.37 24.18 5.03
CA GLY A 186 6.23 23.43 3.79
C GLY A 186 5.40 22.16 3.93
N SER A 187 4.65 21.82 2.87
CA SER A 187 4.05 20.50 2.69
C SER A 187 4.29 19.97 1.27
N SER A 188 4.12 18.65 1.09
CA SER A 188 4.26 18.01 -0.24
C SER A 188 3.03 18.19 -1.14
N GLY A 189 2.07 19.03 -0.74
CA GLY A 189 0.87 19.36 -1.51
C GLY A 189 -0.37 19.56 -0.64
N ILE A 190 -1.36 20.25 -1.20
CA ILE A 190 -2.63 20.57 -0.53
C ILE A 190 -3.43 19.27 -0.30
N GLY A 191 -3.95 19.11 0.93
CA GLY A 191 -4.71 17.93 1.35
C GLY A 191 -3.88 16.68 1.60
N GLY A 192 -2.56 16.75 1.35
CA GLY A 192 -1.63 15.66 1.67
C GLY A 192 -1.39 15.51 3.18
N PRO A 193 -0.70 14.41 3.60
CA PRO A 193 -0.47 14.11 5.02
C PRO A 193 0.20 15.24 5.78
N GLN A 194 1.23 15.86 5.22
CA GLN A 194 1.95 16.97 5.85
C GLN A 194 1.05 18.20 6.01
N HIS A 195 0.21 18.49 5.00
CA HIS A 195 -0.74 19.60 5.10
C HIS A 195 -1.75 19.37 6.22
N LEU A 196 -2.33 18.17 6.32
CA LEU A 196 -3.30 17.83 7.38
C LEU A 196 -2.63 17.88 8.77
N GLY A 197 -1.48 17.25 8.93
CA GLY A 197 -0.75 17.21 10.20
C GLY A 197 -0.25 18.59 10.63
N GLY A 198 0.32 19.37 9.70
CA GLY A 198 0.79 20.73 9.96
C GLY A 198 -0.35 21.69 10.31
N SER A 199 -1.46 21.65 9.56
CA SER A 199 -2.63 22.48 9.84
C SER A 199 -3.28 22.14 11.19
N HIS A 200 -3.32 20.84 11.54
CA HIS A 200 -3.78 20.42 12.87
C HIS A 200 -2.86 20.96 13.96
N PHE A 201 -1.55 20.87 13.75
CA PHE A 201 -0.56 21.43 14.69
C PHE A 201 -0.75 22.93 14.90
N VAL A 202 -0.82 23.71 13.81
CA VAL A 202 -1.01 25.17 13.85
C VAL A 202 -2.26 25.53 14.65
N LYS A 203 -3.37 24.81 14.43
CA LYS A 203 -4.62 25.00 15.14
C LYS A 203 -4.49 24.70 16.64
N VAL A 204 -3.96 23.53 17.00
CA VAL A 204 -3.85 23.10 18.41
C VAL A 204 -2.85 23.97 19.18
N ALA A 205 -1.75 24.37 18.55
CA ALA A 205 -0.75 25.25 19.15
C ALA A 205 -1.21 26.70 19.27
N GLY A 206 -2.31 27.08 18.60
CA GLY A 206 -2.83 28.45 18.60
C GLY A 206 -1.82 29.46 18.05
N ILE A 207 -1.12 29.10 16.97
CA ILE A 207 -0.06 29.89 16.34
C ILE A 207 -0.44 30.24 14.90
N ASP A 208 0.20 31.28 14.37
CA ASP A 208 0.00 31.73 12.99
C ASP A 208 1.29 31.49 12.16
N MET A 209 1.18 30.64 11.15
CA MET A 209 2.25 30.31 10.20
C MET A 209 1.69 30.21 8.78
N VAL A 210 2.48 30.60 7.78
CA VAL A 210 2.07 30.59 6.38
C VAL A 210 2.36 29.23 5.75
N HIS A 211 1.35 28.58 5.19
CA HIS A 211 1.51 27.32 4.45
C HIS A 211 2.02 27.53 3.03
N VAL A 212 3.06 26.79 2.64
CA VAL A 212 3.64 26.79 1.28
C VAL A 212 3.59 25.36 0.73
N PRO A 213 2.67 25.06 -0.22
CA PRO A 213 2.59 23.74 -0.85
C PRO A 213 3.65 23.56 -1.93
N TYR A 214 4.29 22.37 -1.94
CA TYR A 214 5.25 21.95 -2.97
C TYR A 214 4.72 20.75 -3.76
N ARG A 215 5.31 20.48 -4.92
CA ARG A 215 4.99 19.31 -5.75
C ARG A 215 5.78 18.08 -5.29
N GLY A 216 5.60 17.69 -4.03
CA GLY A 216 6.26 16.53 -3.41
C GLY A 216 7.33 16.89 -2.38
N ASN A 217 7.86 15.86 -1.69
CA ASN A 217 8.79 16.03 -0.58
C ASN A 217 10.17 16.56 -1.01
N GLY A 218 10.68 16.14 -2.18
CA GLY A 218 12.00 16.57 -2.65
C GLY A 218 12.13 18.08 -2.75
N PRO A 219 11.30 18.80 -3.55
CA PRO A 219 11.29 20.25 -3.61
C PRO A 219 11.07 20.93 -2.25
N MET A 220 10.21 20.36 -1.39
CA MET A 220 9.96 20.88 -0.04
C MET A 220 11.22 20.84 0.85
N ILE A 221 11.97 19.74 0.82
CA ILE A 221 13.24 19.61 1.58
C ILE A 221 14.29 20.57 1.06
N GLN A 222 14.39 20.75 -0.27
CA GLN A 222 15.32 21.75 -0.84
C GLN A 222 14.97 23.16 -0.38
N ALA A 223 13.68 23.53 -0.36
CA ALA A 223 13.21 24.82 0.13
C ALA A 223 13.52 25.02 1.63
N LEU A 224 13.41 23.95 2.45
CA LEU A 224 13.83 24.00 3.86
C LEU A 224 15.34 24.25 4.00
N LEU A 225 16.15 23.57 3.20
CA LEU A 225 17.60 23.75 3.21
C LEU A 225 18.04 25.14 2.72
N ALA A 226 17.25 25.76 1.82
CA ALA A 226 17.45 27.12 1.33
C ALA A 226 16.88 28.23 2.25
N ASP A 227 16.16 27.86 3.34
CA ASP A 227 15.41 28.73 4.26
C ASP A 227 14.22 29.48 3.58
N ASP A 228 13.75 29.01 2.41
CA ASP A 228 12.51 29.51 1.78
C ASP A 228 11.28 29.18 2.61
N VAL A 229 11.29 28.03 3.28
CA VAL A 229 10.42 27.67 4.39
C VAL A 229 11.26 27.34 5.61
N GLN A 230 10.75 27.67 6.81
CA GLN A 230 11.52 27.51 8.04
C GLN A 230 11.21 26.18 8.74
N ILE A 231 10.06 25.62 8.49
CA ILE A 231 9.57 24.39 9.14
C ILE A 231 8.97 23.44 8.12
N VAL A 232 9.20 22.14 8.31
CA VAL A 232 8.47 21.08 7.62
C VAL A 232 8.00 20.02 8.61
N PHE A 233 6.93 19.33 8.23
CA PHE A 233 6.44 18.10 8.85
C PHE A 233 6.72 16.96 7.90
N ASP A 234 7.79 16.21 8.09
CA ASP A 234 8.12 15.15 7.14
C ASP A 234 8.47 13.83 7.81
N THR A 235 8.39 12.77 7.03
CA THR A 235 8.65 11.41 7.50
C THR A 235 10.14 11.24 7.87
N PRO A 236 10.44 10.42 8.88
CA PRO A 236 11.81 10.13 9.27
C PRO A 236 12.68 9.70 8.10
N THR A 237 12.15 8.91 7.17
CA THR A 237 12.85 8.38 5.98
C THR A 237 13.62 9.46 5.21
N LEU A 238 13.08 10.68 5.14
CA LEU A 238 13.67 11.78 4.36
C LEU A 238 14.48 12.75 5.20
N VAL A 239 14.10 12.98 6.45
CA VAL A 239 14.77 13.97 7.30
C VAL A 239 15.91 13.39 8.14
N LEU A 240 15.86 12.11 8.53
CA LEU A 240 16.91 11.49 9.36
C LEU A 240 18.32 11.59 8.74
N PRO A 241 18.53 11.28 7.46
CA PRO A 241 19.86 11.45 6.84
C PRO A 241 20.36 12.88 6.93
N GLN A 242 19.48 13.87 6.71
CA GLN A 242 19.83 15.29 6.77
C GLN A 242 20.12 15.78 8.20
N ILE A 243 19.45 15.17 9.20
CA ILE A 243 19.70 15.45 10.62
C ILE A 243 21.04 14.84 11.03
N GLN A 244 21.33 13.62 10.59
CA GLN A 244 22.60 12.93 10.85
C GLN A 244 23.79 13.67 10.21
N ASP A 245 23.59 14.22 9.02
CA ASP A 245 24.58 15.08 8.33
C ASP A 245 24.69 16.49 8.95
N GLY A 246 23.89 16.81 9.97
CA GLY A 246 23.90 18.12 10.64
C GLY A 246 23.31 19.26 9.80
N ARG A 247 22.62 18.99 8.70
CA ARG A 247 21.99 19.97 7.82
C ARG A 247 20.62 20.41 8.29
N LEU A 248 19.88 19.51 8.94
CA LEU A 248 18.59 19.79 9.58
C LEU A 248 18.68 19.59 11.09
N LEU A 249 17.74 20.21 11.80
CA LEU A 249 17.53 20.08 13.22
C LEU A 249 16.11 19.57 13.48
N ALA A 250 15.98 18.45 14.21
CA ALA A 250 14.70 17.98 14.70
C ALA A 250 14.28 18.78 15.93
N LEU A 251 13.07 19.32 15.90
CA LEU A 251 12.50 20.08 17.02
C LEU A 251 11.58 19.23 17.90
N ALA A 252 10.72 18.41 17.27
CA ALA A 252 9.82 17.49 17.93
C ALA A 252 9.37 16.39 16.97
N VAL A 253 8.74 15.35 17.50
CA VAL A 253 8.02 14.33 16.69
C VAL A 253 6.53 14.38 17.00
N THR A 254 5.71 14.00 15.99
CA THR A 254 4.24 14.15 16.09
C THR A 254 3.55 12.90 16.66
N GLY A 255 4.29 11.82 16.89
CA GLY A 255 3.76 10.56 17.42
C GLY A 255 3.36 10.64 18.91
N GLN A 256 2.79 9.54 19.38
CA GLN A 256 2.44 9.38 20.79
C GLN A 256 3.66 9.06 21.68
N SER A 257 4.73 8.54 21.09
CA SER A 257 6.02 8.23 21.71
C SER A 257 7.16 8.84 20.91
N ARG A 258 8.34 8.97 21.53
CA ARG A 258 9.55 9.40 20.82
C ARG A 258 9.95 8.40 19.76
N LEU A 259 10.62 8.88 18.74
CA LEU A 259 11.17 8.04 17.68
C LEU A 259 12.46 7.37 18.18
N ALA A 260 12.59 6.06 18.03
CA ALA A 260 13.75 5.31 18.51
C ALA A 260 15.10 5.80 17.91
N SER A 261 15.07 6.28 16.66
CA SER A 261 16.23 6.88 15.99
C SER A 261 16.54 8.34 16.41
N LEU A 262 15.65 8.97 17.20
CA LEU A 262 15.79 10.33 17.73
C LEU A 262 15.36 10.37 19.21
N PRO A 263 16.04 9.62 20.11
CA PRO A 263 15.57 9.44 21.50
C PRO A 263 15.56 10.74 22.32
N ASP A 264 16.38 11.72 21.95
CA ASP A 264 16.47 13.02 22.65
C ASP A 264 15.45 14.04 22.13
N VAL A 265 14.77 13.75 21.01
CA VAL A 265 13.76 14.64 20.43
C VAL A 265 12.41 14.36 21.07
N PRO A 266 11.79 15.36 21.73
CA PRO A 266 10.52 15.16 22.43
C PRO A 266 9.36 14.96 21.45
N THR A 267 8.30 14.31 21.91
CA THR A 267 7.01 14.40 21.23
C THR A 267 6.40 15.79 21.45
N VAL A 268 5.54 16.24 20.52
CA VAL A 268 4.79 17.49 20.70
C VAL A 268 3.97 17.44 21.98
N ARG A 269 3.43 16.28 22.37
CA ARG A 269 2.66 16.09 23.61
C ARG A 269 3.50 16.31 24.87
N GLU A 270 4.74 15.83 24.90
CA GLU A 270 5.68 16.05 26.03
C GLU A 270 5.99 17.52 26.26
N THR A 271 5.80 18.38 25.24
CA THR A 271 6.04 19.82 25.34
C THR A 271 4.83 20.62 25.83
N GLY A 272 3.75 19.94 26.24
CA GLY A 272 2.53 20.56 26.80
C GLY A 272 1.37 20.70 25.82
N LEU A 273 1.55 20.40 24.52
CA LEU A 273 0.46 20.36 23.53
C LEU A 273 -0.18 18.97 23.51
N VAL A 274 -0.83 18.59 24.60
CA VAL A 274 -1.33 17.23 24.86
C VAL A 274 -2.41 16.76 23.87
N ASP A 275 -3.16 17.69 23.27
CA ASP A 275 -4.24 17.40 22.33
C ASP A 275 -3.76 17.21 20.89
N TYR A 276 -2.45 17.33 20.65
CA TYR A 276 -1.87 17.10 19.34
C TYR A 276 -1.16 15.75 19.26
N ALA A 277 -1.58 14.95 18.33
CA ALA A 277 -0.80 13.83 17.79
C ALA A 277 -1.17 13.64 16.33
N TYR A 278 -0.19 13.26 15.52
CA TYR A 278 -0.41 12.84 14.15
C TYR A 278 0.37 11.55 13.90
N GLN A 279 -0.37 10.52 13.53
CA GLN A 279 0.20 9.25 13.08
C GLN A 279 -0.53 8.80 11.82
N GLY A 280 0.20 8.71 10.73
CA GLY A 280 -0.32 8.19 9.48
C GLY A 280 0.01 6.71 9.32
N GLN A 281 -0.63 6.08 8.35
CA GLN A 281 -0.37 4.71 7.95
C GLN A 281 -0.17 4.63 6.44
N ILE A 282 0.70 3.75 6.00
CA ILE A 282 0.84 3.34 4.60
C ILE A 282 0.18 1.98 4.47
N PHE A 283 -0.60 1.82 3.42
CA PHE A 283 -1.34 0.58 3.16
C PHE A 283 -1.54 0.35 1.66
N VAL A 284 -1.93 -0.88 1.34
CA VAL A 284 -2.19 -1.33 -0.03
C VAL A 284 -3.69 -1.55 -0.22
N LEU A 285 -4.20 -1.04 -1.34
CA LEU A 285 -5.57 -1.20 -1.81
C LEU A 285 -5.60 -1.85 -3.19
N GLY A 286 -6.69 -2.54 -3.48
CA GLY A 286 -7.06 -2.99 -4.81
C GLY A 286 -8.36 -2.35 -5.28
N PRO A 287 -8.76 -2.56 -6.56
CA PRO A 287 -10.05 -2.11 -7.08
C PRO A 287 -11.21 -2.80 -6.34
N LYS A 288 -12.35 -2.12 -6.27
CA LYS A 288 -13.59 -2.69 -5.70
C LYS A 288 -14.01 -3.95 -6.46
N GLY A 289 -14.44 -4.97 -5.71
CA GLY A 289 -14.95 -6.21 -6.30
C GLY A 289 -13.89 -7.27 -6.56
N MET A 290 -12.65 -7.08 -6.08
CA MET A 290 -11.64 -8.15 -6.14
C MET A 290 -12.14 -9.43 -5.46
N PRO A 291 -11.82 -10.64 -6.02
CA PRO A 291 -12.11 -11.89 -5.36
C PRO A 291 -11.47 -11.99 -3.97
N GLU A 292 -12.20 -12.45 -2.98
CA GLU A 292 -11.72 -12.58 -1.60
C GLU A 292 -10.48 -13.47 -1.50
N SER A 293 -10.39 -14.52 -2.30
CA SER A 293 -9.22 -15.40 -2.37
C SER A 293 -7.95 -14.67 -2.80
N VAL A 294 -8.08 -13.72 -3.75
CA VAL A 294 -6.96 -12.88 -4.21
C VAL A 294 -6.56 -11.88 -3.14
N GLN A 295 -7.54 -11.23 -2.49
CA GLN A 295 -7.27 -10.31 -1.38
C GLN A 295 -6.54 -11.00 -0.24
N THR A 296 -7.02 -12.19 0.17
CA THR A 296 -6.43 -12.98 1.26
C THR A 296 -5.00 -13.42 0.93
N LEU A 297 -4.75 -13.89 -0.31
CA LEU A 297 -3.41 -14.26 -0.75
C LEU A 297 -2.47 -13.05 -0.71
N LEU A 298 -2.87 -11.93 -1.30
CA LEU A 298 -2.05 -10.72 -1.29
C LEU A 298 -1.79 -10.21 0.13
N ASN A 299 -2.82 -10.21 1.01
CA ASN A 299 -2.63 -9.85 2.42
C ASN A 299 -1.56 -10.72 3.08
N ALA A 300 -1.63 -12.04 2.91
CA ALA A 300 -0.66 -12.98 3.46
C ALA A 300 0.77 -12.72 2.92
N GLU A 301 0.91 -12.45 1.63
CA GLU A 301 2.22 -12.22 0.99
C GLU A 301 2.84 -10.88 1.42
N PHE A 302 2.05 -9.81 1.53
CA PHE A 302 2.53 -8.55 2.09
C PHE A 302 2.93 -8.71 3.57
N ALA A 303 2.12 -9.41 4.37
CA ALA A 303 2.43 -9.70 5.77
C ALA A 303 3.73 -10.51 5.90
N ALA A 304 3.89 -11.57 5.11
CA ALA A 304 5.11 -12.40 5.10
C ALA A 304 6.35 -11.58 4.68
N ALA A 305 6.22 -10.68 3.71
CA ALA A 305 7.30 -9.79 3.30
C ALA A 305 7.74 -8.84 4.43
N LEU A 306 6.77 -8.28 5.17
CA LEU A 306 7.04 -7.38 6.31
C LEU A 306 7.62 -8.10 7.53
N ASP A 307 7.38 -9.41 7.69
CA ASP A 307 7.97 -10.23 8.76
C ASP A 307 9.41 -10.67 8.46
N GLN A 308 9.87 -10.54 7.22
CA GLN A 308 11.27 -10.83 6.89
C GLN A 308 12.20 -9.87 7.62
N LYS A 309 13.20 -10.43 8.30
CA LYS A 309 14.12 -9.64 9.15
C LYS A 309 14.82 -8.53 8.39
N ASP A 310 15.29 -8.79 7.18
CA ASP A 310 15.98 -7.82 6.32
C ASP A 310 15.08 -6.64 5.93
N VAL A 311 13.81 -6.90 5.60
CA VAL A 311 12.81 -5.87 5.31
C VAL A 311 12.48 -5.07 6.56
N ARG A 312 12.18 -5.77 7.66
CA ARG A 312 11.78 -5.16 8.92
C ARG A 312 12.87 -4.25 9.49
N ASP A 313 14.11 -4.75 9.57
CA ASP A 313 15.25 -3.97 10.06
C ASP A 313 15.50 -2.72 9.22
N ARG A 314 15.34 -2.82 7.89
CA ARG A 314 15.52 -1.70 6.97
C ARG A 314 14.44 -0.65 7.16
N LEU A 315 13.17 -1.05 7.33
CA LEU A 315 12.06 -0.12 7.57
C LEU A 315 12.17 0.55 8.94
N ILE A 316 12.52 -0.19 9.98
CA ILE A 316 12.78 0.36 11.33
C ILE A 316 13.98 1.32 11.28
N GLY A 317 15.02 1.01 10.51
CA GLY A 317 16.17 1.91 10.30
C GLY A 317 15.78 3.25 9.66
N PHE A 318 14.69 3.29 8.90
CA PHE A 318 14.08 4.52 8.40
C PHE A 318 13.16 5.23 9.42
N GLY A 319 13.05 4.71 10.64
CA GLY A 319 12.18 5.26 11.67
C GLY A 319 10.69 4.96 11.46
N LEU A 320 10.38 3.87 10.76
CA LEU A 320 9.02 3.45 10.48
C LEU A 320 8.59 2.37 11.48
N ASP A 321 7.34 2.43 11.91
CA ASP A 321 6.74 1.43 12.78
C ASP A 321 6.03 0.37 11.94
N VAL A 322 6.63 -0.82 11.87
CA VAL A 322 6.13 -1.95 11.06
C VAL A 322 5.17 -2.78 11.90
N PRO A 323 3.90 -2.94 11.49
CA PRO A 323 2.94 -3.72 12.26
C PRO A 323 3.38 -5.18 12.36
N ASP A 324 3.02 -5.83 13.46
CA ASP A 324 3.08 -7.28 13.61
C ASP A 324 2.05 -7.90 12.65
N SER A 325 2.45 -8.92 11.89
CA SER A 325 1.58 -9.62 10.93
C SER A 325 0.26 -10.11 11.55
N ARG A 326 0.28 -10.46 12.83
CA ARG A 326 -0.91 -10.86 13.59
C ARG A 326 -1.98 -9.76 13.69
N HIS A 327 -1.59 -8.50 13.55
CA HIS A 327 -2.49 -7.34 13.58
C HIS A 327 -2.76 -6.75 12.19
N ASN A 328 -2.19 -7.35 11.14
CA ASN A 328 -2.32 -6.90 9.75
C ASN A 328 -3.51 -7.56 9.04
N SER A 329 -4.72 -7.45 9.60
CA SER A 329 -5.91 -7.98 8.95
C SER A 329 -6.59 -6.97 8.04
N ILE A 330 -7.26 -7.47 6.99
CA ILE A 330 -8.08 -6.66 6.07
C ILE A 330 -9.13 -5.83 6.83
N ALA A 331 -9.77 -6.44 7.86
CA ALA A 331 -10.76 -5.76 8.68
C ALA A 331 -10.16 -4.62 9.53
N ALA A 332 -8.96 -4.84 10.10
CA ALA A 332 -8.26 -3.81 10.86
C ALA A 332 -7.86 -2.63 9.96
N LEU A 333 -7.40 -2.90 8.73
CA LEU A 333 -7.09 -1.86 7.76
C LEU A 333 -8.33 -1.05 7.37
N LYS A 334 -9.45 -1.74 7.08
CA LYS A 334 -10.72 -1.04 6.77
C LYS A 334 -11.13 -0.13 7.92
N LYS A 335 -11.09 -0.64 9.14
CA LYS A 335 -11.41 0.15 10.34
C LYS A 335 -10.49 1.36 10.48
N HIS A 336 -9.19 1.21 10.24
CA HIS A 336 -8.25 2.33 10.28
C HIS A 336 -8.62 3.43 9.28
N ILE A 337 -8.96 3.08 8.04
CA ILE A 337 -9.37 4.04 7.01
C ILE A 337 -10.63 4.81 7.45
N ASP A 338 -11.63 4.10 7.98
CA ASP A 338 -12.88 4.69 8.45
C ASP A 338 -12.66 5.63 9.66
N ASP A 339 -11.87 5.21 10.64
CA ASP A 339 -11.54 6.02 11.83
C ASP A 339 -10.75 7.27 11.46
N PHE A 340 -9.78 7.14 10.53
CA PHE A 340 -8.98 8.27 10.06
C PHE A 340 -9.87 9.27 9.31
N GLN A 341 -10.76 8.78 8.44
CA GLN A 341 -11.74 9.63 7.75
C GLN A 341 -12.60 10.41 8.76
N ALA A 342 -13.20 9.71 9.72
CA ALA A 342 -14.08 10.34 10.72
C ALA A 342 -13.35 11.45 11.52
N THR A 343 -12.09 11.20 11.88
CA THR A 343 -11.26 12.15 12.65
C THR A 343 -10.94 13.39 11.82
N TYR A 344 -10.47 13.23 10.60
CA TYR A 344 -9.95 14.33 9.80
C TYR A 344 -10.99 15.05 8.96
N ASP A 345 -12.14 14.44 8.65
CA ASP A 345 -13.24 15.10 7.94
C ASP A 345 -13.77 16.32 8.72
N LYS A 346 -13.82 16.22 10.06
CA LYS A 346 -14.18 17.33 10.93
C LYS A 346 -13.12 18.44 10.83
N LEU A 347 -11.86 18.10 10.97
CA LEU A 347 -10.75 19.05 10.90
C LEU A 347 -10.69 19.78 9.55
N ILE A 348 -10.84 19.06 8.43
CA ILE A 348 -10.87 19.64 7.07
C ILE A 348 -11.98 20.68 6.95
N THR A 349 -13.17 20.38 7.48
CA THR A 349 -14.31 21.32 7.46
C THR A 349 -14.02 22.57 8.29
N GLU A 350 -13.50 22.40 9.49
CA GLU A 350 -13.19 23.50 10.42
C GLU A 350 -12.08 24.41 9.90
N LEU A 351 -11.09 23.85 9.21
CA LEU A 351 -9.96 24.60 8.64
C LEU A 351 -10.21 25.10 7.21
N GLY A 352 -11.34 24.74 6.60
CA GLY A 352 -11.67 25.15 5.25
C GLY A 352 -10.69 24.62 4.20
N ILE A 353 -10.00 23.47 4.46
CA ILE A 353 -9.03 22.88 3.54
C ILE A 353 -9.75 22.42 2.27
N LYS A 354 -9.33 22.97 1.12
CA LYS A 354 -9.83 22.63 -0.22
C LYS A 354 -8.65 22.52 -1.15
N ALA A 355 -8.75 21.63 -2.16
CA ALA A 355 -7.89 21.73 -3.33
C ALA A 355 -8.28 22.99 -4.11
N GLU A 356 -7.28 23.70 -4.61
CA GLU A 356 -7.46 24.84 -5.52
C GLU A 356 -7.95 24.39 -6.90
#